data_3ea49b7eed0a6991d0b94a1d9b2bbaea
#
_entry.id   3ea49b7eed0a6991d0b94a1d9b2bbaea
#
_cell.length_a   1.000
_cell.length_b   1.000
_cell.length_c   1.000
_cell.angle_alpha   90.00
_cell.angle_beta   90.00
_cell.angle_gamma   90.00
#
_symmetry.space_group_name_H-M   'P 1'
#
loop_
_entity.id
_entity.type
_entity.pdbx_description
1 polymer ?
#
loop_
_entity_poly.entity_id
_entity_poly.type
_entity_poly.pdbx_seq_one_letter_code
_entity_poly.pdbx_strand_id
1 'polypeptide(L)'
;TADLTDPSTQTFLSSLSSILVAEFPVYYAIAKETGLLEDLTQTWGADNANKILAIAFHWMHTSSNSAYLFKSWVNGKLLPYWDSMESREMTEFFRELTEQPDWRKTFFNARIARLPEDEVLSYDSTRIATEAVANPYVQCGKGKEGGYQKQVGLALLLGHKTGMPVFFRMFPGQIADLSTVADMLLRFDEINDKKKIFAAVMDRGYFSLDNFAKFVDHDSRVIVAATMDVKWIREAIEKAITSLWEACSHIRGDVFGVTVPVKPKFEDGVERELWVHVFRSDSKSSTETQAFFADLEDFESQWKDWDDDAHTGACPLLNSRKLIYYRKPTGLPGKSTLERDNEKINEAIRYFGFFCDVSTMPARAAEVYDNYCARDLIEKAFRSGKSDVEMNVARAHSDVTLEGRFLISFVALTILTDFHRRMKQKTKRIVKGKAVVDRPIGDEMTLKEIRNYLASIRLINDGRGNRIWQKVTVRQHNIARRLGFPDLYRELPDWGPR
;
A
#
# COMPACT_ATOMS: atom_id res chain seq x y z
N THR A 1 -19.08 52.10 6.16
CA THR A 1 -18.05 51.63 7.10
C THR A 1 -18.71 51.49 8.47
N ALA A 2 -18.75 50.28 9.04
CA ALA A 2 -19.25 50.06 10.35
C ALA A 2 -18.36 50.81 11.40
N ASP A 3 -19.00 51.47 12.35
CA ASP A 3 -18.26 52.10 13.47
C ASP A 3 -17.81 51.01 14.42
N LEU A 4 -16.51 50.76 14.47
CA LEU A 4 -15.90 49.72 15.31
C LEU A 4 -15.94 50.11 16.83
N THR A 5 -16.30 51.37 17.15
CA THR A 5 -16.41 51.81 18.53
C THR A 5 -17.83 51.67 19.08
N ASP A 6 -18.82 51.43 18.21
CA ASP A 6 -20.20 51.21 18.64
C ASP A 6 -20.36 49.91 19.42
N PRO A 7 -20.96 49.92 20.63
CA PRO A 7 -21.14 48.75 21.48
C PRO A 7 -21.89 47.59 20.82
N SER A 8 -22.87 47.91 19.97
CA SER A 8 -23.62 46.87 19.20
C SER A 8 -22.74 46.17 18.18
N THR A 9 -21.89 46.93 17.50
CA THR A 9 -20.89 46.42 16.56
C THR A 9 -19.84 45.56 17.29
N GLN A 10 -19.36 46.00 18.46
CA GLN A 10 -18.43 45.21 19.27
C GLN A 10 -19.07 43.93 19.79
N THR A 11 -20.32 43.97 20.24
CA THR A 11 -21.06 42.78 20.69
C THR A 11 -21.23 41.77 19.52
N PHE A 12 -21.57 42.26 18.32
CA PHE A 12 -21.66 41.41 17.15
C PHE A 12 -20.32 40.82 16.80
N LEU A 13 -19.26 41.60 16.75
CA LEU A 13 -17.92 41.10 16.45
C LEU A 13 -17.43 40.05 17.45
N SER A 14 -17.75 40.23 18.74
CA SER A 14 -17.40 39.25 19.78
C SER A 14 -18.21 37.95 19.70
N SER A 15 -19.38 37.98 19.06
CA SER A 15 -20.19 36.77 18.81
C SER A 15 -19.71 35.95 17.60
N LEU A 16 -18.85 36.51 16.75
CA LEU A 16 -18.31 35.80 15.61
C LEU A 16 -17.35 34.71 16.04
N SER A 17 -17.54 33.52 15.54
CA SER A 17 -16.57 32.43 15.67
C SER A 17 -16.06 31.97 14.32
N SER A 18 -14.82 31.49 14.31
CA SER A 18 -14.16 31.01 13.10
C SER A 18 -13.94 29.50 13.18
N ILE A 19 -14.48 28.75 12.24
CA ILE A 19 -14.38 27.31 12.14
C ILE A 19 -13.36 26.97 11.05
N LEU A 20 -12.31 26.22 11.41
CA LEU A 20 -11.32 25.72 10.45
C LEU A 20 -11.94 24.63 9.58
N VAL A 21 -11.88 24.81 8.27
CA VAL A 21 -12.44 23.89 7.29
C VAL A 21 -11.35 23.00 6.68
N ALA A 22 -10.22 23.60 6.30
CA ALA A 22 -9.07 22.92 5.72
C ALA A 22 -9.46 21.94 4.59
N GLU A 23 -8.87 20.76 4.57
CA GLU A 23 -9.13 19.68 3.59
C GLU A 23 -10.28 18.73 3.99
N PHE A 24 -10.91 18.91 5.16
CA PHE A 24 -11.90 17.96 5.67
C PHE A 24 -13.11 17.75 4.75
N PRO A 25 -13.63 18.76 4.03
CA PRO A 25 -14.67 18.52 3.04
C PRO A 25 -14.23 17.62 1.88
N VAL A 26 -12.96 17.67 1.47
CA VAL A 26 -12.41 16.76 0.43
C VAL A 26 -12.43 15.32 0.95
N TYR A 27 -11.99 15.08 2.18
CA TYR A 27 -12.00 13.76 2.80
C TYR A 27 -13.43 13.21 2.95
N TYR A 28 -14.36 14.06 3.38
CA TYR A 28 -15.75 13.67 3.53
C TYR A 28 -16.41 13.37 2.18
N ALA A 29 -16.15 14.17 1.16
CA ALA A 29 -16.64 13.94 -0.19
C ALA A 29 -16.09 12.64 -0.78
N ILE A 30 -14.81 12.34 -0.57
CA ILE A 30 -14.22 11.05 -0.94
C ILE A 30 -14.92 9.90 -0.21
N ALA A 31 -15.13 10.00 1.10
CA ALA A 31 -15.81 8.96 1.88
C ALA A 31 -17.24 8.71 1.36
N LYS A 32 -17.95 9.78 0.93
CA LYS A 32 -19.28 9.70 0.35
C LYS A 32 -19.25 9.06 -1.05
N GLU A 33 -18.41 9.53 -1.96
CA GLU A 33 -18.36 9.03 -3.35
C GLU A 33 -17.84 7.59 -3.45
N THR A 34 -16.91 7.19 -2.58
CA THR A 34 -16.40 5.80 -2.53
C THR A 34 -17.37 4.84 -1.83
N GLY A 35 -18.51 5.33 -1.31
CA GLY A 35 -19.47 4.58 -0.54
C GLY A 35 -18.98 4.19 0.86
N LEU A 36 -17.80 4.67 1.28
CA LEU A 36 -17.24 4.35 2.59
C LEU A 36 -18.14 4.84 3.73
N LEU A 37 -18.70 6.06 3.63
CA LEU A 37 -19.62 6.60 4.63
C LEU A 37 -20.90 5.73 4.76
N GLU A 38 -21.43 5.24 3.64
CA GLU A 38 -22.60 4.37 3.62
C GLU A 38 -22.30 3.02 4.28
N ASP A 39 -21.15 2.40 3.95
CA ASP A 39 -20.72 1.12 4.52
C ASP A 39 -20.48 1.22 6.04
N LEU A 40 -19.88 2.31 6.50
CA LEU A 40 -19.71 2.62 7.93
C LEU A 40 -21.06 2.81 8.62
N THR A 41 -21.97 3.57 7.99
CA THR A 41 -23.31 3.84 8.54
C THR A 41 -24.14 2.57 8.63
N GLN A 42 -24.08 1.71 7.62
CA GLN A 42 -24.77 0.42 7.62
C GLN A 42 -24.26 -0.49 8.74
N THR A 43 -22.98 -0.43 9.05
CA THR A 43 -22.35 -1.33 10.03
C THR A 43 -22.51 -0.85 11.46
N TRP A 44 -22.27 0.45 11.72
CA TRP A 44 -22.19 1.00 13.09
C TRP A 44 -23.19 2.10 13.40
N GLY A 45 -24.06 2.48 12.44
CA GLY A 45 -24.95 3.64 12.56
C GLY A 45 -24.26 4.97 12.24
N ALA A 46 -25.06 6.00 11.97
CA ALA A 46 -24.58 7.31 11.49
C ALA A 46 -23.64 8.00 12.49
N ASP A 47 -23.96 7.96 13.79
CA ASP A 47 -23.16 8.62 14.82
C ASP A 47 -21.76 8.02 14.93
N ASN A 48 -21.65 6.68 14.95
CA ASN A 48 -20.37 5.99 15.00
C ASN A 48 -19.59 6.13 13.68
N ALA A 49 -20.27 6.13 12.54
CA ALA A 49 -19.64 6.41 11.25
C ALA A 49 -18.99 7.80 11.24
N ASN A 50 -19.68 8.82 11.76
CA ASN A 50 -19.15 10.18 11.89
C ASN A 50 -17.96 10.26 12.86
N LYS A 51 -18.00 9.54 13.99
CA LYS A 51 -16.87 9.43 14.94
C LYS A 51 -15.66 8.78 14.28
N ILE A 52 -15.86 7.66 13.58
CA ILE A 52 -14.81 6.96 12.83
C ILE A 52 -14.14 7.91 11.83
N LEU A 53 -14.93 8.62 11.02
CA LEU A 53 -14.40 9.57 10.05
C LEU A 53 -13.64 10.73 10.72
N ALA A 54 -14.16 11.31 11.80
CA ALA A 54 -13.49 12.41 12.49
C ALA A 54 -12.12 11.98 13.07
N ILE A 55 -12.04 10.77 13.64
CA ILE A 55 -10.77 10.21 14.13
C ILE A 55 -9.81 9.95 12.97
N ALA A 56 -10.29 9.38 11.84
CA ALA A 56 -9.49 9.18 10.65
C ALA A 56 -8.96 10.52 10.09
N PHE A 57 -9.78 11.56 10.05
CA PHE A 57 -9.36 12.91 9.62
C PHE A 57 -8.31 13.51 10.57
N HIS A 58 -8.45 13.29 11.87
CA HIS A 58 -7.44 13.68 12.85
C HIS A 58 -6.10 13.03 12.52
N TRP A 59 -6.07 11.71 12.35
CA TRP A 59 -4.83 10.98 12.07
C TRP A 59 -4.19 11.41 10.76
N MET A 60 -4.98 11.58 9.70
CA MET A 60 -4.51 12.08 8.42
C MET A 60 -3.98 13.51 8.50
N HIS A 61 -4.69 14.41 9.19
CA HIS A 61 -4.31 15.83 9.29
C HIS A 61 -3.03 16.04 10.12
N THR A 62 -2.87 15.29 11.22
CA THR A 62 -1.73 15.39 12.12
C THR A 62 -0.57 14.47 11.74
N SER A 63 -0.78 13.55 10.78
CA SER A 63 0.13 12.44 10.48
C SER A 63 0.52 11.64 11.73
N SER A 64 -0.42 11.50 12.67
CA SER A 64 -0.22 10.77 13.94
C SER A 64 -1.49 10.04 14.37
N ASN A 65 -1.32 8.80 14.81
CA ASN A 65 -2.41 7.98 15.34
C ASN A 65 -2.59 8.12 16.87
N SER A 66 -2.08 9.20 17.47
CA SER A 66 -2.18 9.47 18.91
C SER A 66 -3.61 9.83 19.31
N ALA A 67 -4.20 9.08 20.25
CA ALA A 67 -5.52 9.37 20.81
C ALA A 67 -5.52 10.60 21.74
N TYR A 68 -4.38 10.85 22.40
CA TYR A 68 -4.26 11.89 23.40
C TYR A 68 -4.55 13.31 22.89
N LEU A 69 -4.18 13.57 21.63
CA LEU A 69 -4.32 14.91 21.03
C LEU A 69 -5.73 15.22 20.51
N PHE A 70 -6.59 14.23 20.36
CA PHE A 70 -7.90 14.40 19.71
C PHE A 70 -8.78 15.41 20.43
N LYS A 71 -8.87 15.34 21.78
CA LYS A 71 -9.71 16.21 22.61
C LYS A 71 -9.46 17.70 22.36
N SER A 72 -8.20 18.12 22.29
CA SER A 72 -7.84 19.51 22.03
C SER A 72 -7.91 19.85 20.54
N TRP A 73 -7.62 18.87 19.67
CA TRP A 73 -7.57 19.07 18.24
C TRP A 73 -8.95 19.28 17.60
N VAL A 74 -9.99 18.60 18.09
CA VAL A 74 -11.34 18.65 17.48
C VAL A 74 -11.97 20.05 17.55
N ASN A 75 -11.60 20.85 18.54
CA ASN A 75 -12.21 22.15 18.78
C ASN A 75 -12.02 23.12 17.61
N GLY A 76 -13.10 23.83 17.27
CA GLY A 76 -13.10 24.88 16.24
C GLY A 76 -12.84 24.39 14.82
N LYS A 77 -13.09 23.10 14.52
CA LYS A 77 -12.95 22.51 13.20
C LYS A 77 -14.26 22.02 12.62
N LEU A 78 -14.38 22.06 11.32
CA LEU A 78 -15.50 21.48 10.59
C LEU A 78 -15.27 19.97 10.44
N LEU A 79 -15.91 19.19 11.29
CA LEU A 79 -15.78 17.75 11.33
C LEU A 79 -17.17 17.08 11.35
N PRO A 80 -17.31 15.84 10.86
CA PRO A 80 -18.57 15.11 10.93
C PRO A 80 -18.98 14.75 12.38
N TYR A 81 -18.00 14.66 13.27
CA TYR A 81 -18.18 14.58 14.72
C TYR A 81 -17.25 15.61 15.37
N TRP A 82 -17.79 16.47 16.24
CA TRP A 82 -17.12 17.66 16.78
C TRP A 82 -17.06 17.74 18.32
N ASP A 83 -17.65 16.74 19.02
CA ASP A 83 -17.52 16.67 20.45
C ASP A 83 -16.14 16.15 20.85
N SER A 84 -15.65 16.64 21.99
CA SER A 84 -14.36 16.18 22.50
C SER A 84 -14.47 14.74 23.02
N MET A 85 -13.40 13.98 22.83
CA MET A 85 -13.29 12.60 23.32
C MET A 85 -11.94 12.43 24.02
N GLU A 86 -11.96 11.97 25.27
CA GLU A 86 -10.75 11.63 26.02
C GLU A 86 -10.08 10.39 25.43
N SER A 87 -8.77 10.24 25.68
CA SER A 87 -8.01 9.08 25.20
C SER A 87 -8.59 7.74 25.69
N ARG A 88 -9.15 7.72 26.91
CA ARG A 88 -9.81 6.54 27.46
C ARG A 88 -11.11 6.22 26.72
N GLU A 89 -11.95 7.23 26.50
CA GLU A 89 -13.22 7.09 25.77
C GLU A 89 -12.95 6.63 24.34
N MET A 90 -11.91 7.15 23.70
CA MET A 90 -11.49 6.70 22.37
C MET A 90 -11.04 5.25 22.37
N THR A 91 -10.33 4.80 23.41
CA THR A 91 -9.92 3.41 23.57
C THR A 91 -11.11 2.48 23.76
N GLU A 92 -12.10 2.89 24.56
CA GLU A 92 -13.37 2.17 24.74
C GLU A 92 -14.15 2.13 23.42
N PHE A 93 -14.21 3.23 22.69
CA PHE A 93 -14.85 3.28 21.37
C PHE A 93 -14.21 2.30 20.36
N PHE A 94 -12.87 2.22 20.30
CA PHE A 94 -12.22 1.23 19.44
C PHE A 94 -12.60 -0.22 19.78
N ARG A 95 -12.76 -0.51 21.07
CA ARG A 95 -13.22 -1.81 21.54
C ARG A 95 -14.66 -2.08 21.13
N GLU A 96 -15.57 -1.14 21.39
CA GLU A 96 -17.00 -1.25 21.03
C GLU A 96 -17.21 -1.50 19.55
N LEU A 97 -16.42 -0.87 18.65
CA LEU A 97 -16.51 -1.07 17.21
C LEU A 97 -16.26 -2.53 16.81
N THR A 98 -15.34 -3.20 17.49
CA THR A 98 -14.89 -4.56 17.11
C THR A 98 -15.52 -5.67 17.96
N GLU A 99 -16.14 -5.33 19.09
CA GLU A 99 -16.98 -6.24 19.87
C GLU A 99 -18.41 -6.39 19.29
N GLN A 100 -18.81 -5.49 18.37
CA GLN A 100 -20.12 -5.62 17.70
C GLN A 100 -20.18 -6.92 16.90
N PRO A 101 -21.19 -7.78 17.09
CA PRO A 101 -21.33 -9.02 16.33
C PRO A 101 -21.37 -8.77 14.83
N ASP A 102 -20.74 -9.66 14.06
CA ASP A 102 -20.75 -9.69 12.59
C ASP A 102 -20.26 -8.42 11.86
N TRP A 103 -19.64 -7.43 12.59
CA TRP A 103 -19.19 -6.20 11.97
C TRP A 103 -18.24 -6.45 10.80
N ARG A 104 -17.33 -7.44 10.93
CA ARG A 104 -16.39 -7.80 9.85
C ARG A 104 -17.13 -8.23 8.60
N LYS A 105 -18.10 -9.13 8.75
CA LYS A 105 -18.90 -9.62 7.64
C LYS A 105 -19.69 -8.48 7.01
N THR A 106 -20.39 -7.69 7.80
CA THR A 106 -21.22 -6.57 7.31
C THR A 106 -20.39 -5.54 6.57
N PHE A 107 -19.32 -5.04 7.20
CA PHE A 107 -18.49 -3.97 6.64
C PHE A 107 -17.74 -4.43 5.40
N PHE A 108 -16.99 -5.54 5.50
CA PHE A 108 -16.16 -5.97 4.37
C PHE A 108 -16.99 -6.51 3.20
N ASN A 109 -18.11 -7.16 3.46
CA ASN A 109 -19.01 -7.57 2.38
C ASN A 109 -19.56 -6.36 1.61
N ALA A 110 -19.92 -5.28 2.30
CA ALA A 110 -20.31 -4.03 1.67
C ALA A 110 -19.16 -3.45 0.80
N ARG A 111 -17.90 -3.47 1.31
CA ARG A 111 -16.72 -3.04 0.53
C ARG A 111 -16.48 -3.91 -0.70
N ILE A 112 -16.55 -5.25 -0.57
CA ILE A 112 -16.40 -6.21 -1.67
C ILE A 112 -17.51 -6.01 -2.72
N ALA A 113 -18.73 -5.73 -2.28
CA ALA A 113 -19.87 -5.52 -3.19
C ALA A 113 -19.65 -4.35 -4.17
N ARG A 114 -18.83 -3.35 -3.78
CA ARG A 114 -18.50 -2.18 -4.61
C ARG A 114 -17.42 -2.43 -5.65
N LEU A 115 -16.71 -3.55 -5.55
CA LEU A 115 -15.67 -3.86 -6.52
C LEU A 115 -16.28 -4.26 -7.88
N PRO A 116 -15.66 -3.87 -9.00
CA PRO A 116 -16.00 -4.43 -10.31
C PRO A 116 -15.82 -5.96 -10.32
N GLU A 117 -16.55 -6.64 -11.18
CA GLU A 117 -16.44 -8.11 -11.30
C GLU A 117 -15.07 -8.58 -11.82
N ASP A 118 -14.43 -7.74 -12.62
CA ASP A 118 -13.11 -7.97 -13.21
C ASP A 118 -11.98 -7.27 -12.41
N GLU A 119 -12.19 -7.02 -11.11
CA GLU A 119 -11.17 -6.48 -10.22
C GLU A 119 -10.10 -7.53 -9.95
N VAL A 120 -8.85 -7.07 -9.84
CA VAL A 120 -7.73 -7.88 -9.38
C VAL A 120 -7.23 -7.30 -8.07
N LEU A 121 -6.90 -8.14 -7.11
CA LEU A 121 -6.51 -7.72 -5.77
C LEU A 121 -5.00 -7.89 -5.57
N SER A 122 -4.31 -6.87 -5.09
CA SER A 122 -2.98 -7.04 -4.51
C SER A 122 -3.08 -7.52 -3.08
N TYR A 123 -2.30 -8.53 -2.74
CA TYR A 123 -2.06 -8.96 -1.37
C TYR A 123 -0.64 -8.62 -0.95
N ASP A 124 -0.51 -8.00 0.21
CA ASP A 124 0.80 -7.81 0.85
C ASP A 124 0.62 -7.69 2.37
N SER A 125 1.70 -7.88 3.13
CA SER A 125 1.71 -7.76 4.57
C SER A 125 2.86 -6.88 5.07
N THR A 126 2.67 -6.32 6.25
CA THR A 126 3.71 -5.51 6.90
C THR A 126 3.81 -5.83 8.37
N ARG A 127 4.98 -5.55 8.97
CA ARG A 127 5.19 -5.61 10.42
C ARG A 127 5.05 -4.21 11.00
N ILE A 128 4.40 -4.14 12.16
CA ILE A 128 4.10 -2.92 12.89
C ILE A 128 4.67 -3.06 14.28
N ALA A 129 5.57 -2.14 14.66
CA ALA A 129 6.18 -2.12 15.97
C ALA A 129 5.16 -1.78 17.07
N THR A 130 5.34 -2.32 18.27
CA THR A 130 4.47 -2.05 19.42
C THR A 130 5.21 -2.25 20.74
N GLU A 131 4.84 -1.46 21.75
CA GLU A 131 5.28 -1.61 23.14
C GLU A 131 4.28 -2.43 24.00
N ALA A 132 3.20 -2.93 23.41
CA ALA A 132 2.21 -3.71 24.13
C ALA A 132 2.82 -5.00 24.72
N VAL A 133 2.35 -5.39 25.90
CA VAL A 133 2.87 -6.56 26.63
C VAL A 133 1.84 -7.70 26.68
N ALA A 134 0.56 -7.37 26.81
CA ALA A 134 -0.51 -8.35 27.04
C ALA A 134 -1.44 -8.53 25.83
N ASN A 135 -0.89 -8.68 24.64
CA ASN A 135 -1.66 -8.84 23.40
C ASN A 135 -1.19 -10.13 22.68
N PRO A 136 -2.08 -11.06 22.34
CA PRO A 136 -1.73 -12.36 21.74
C PRO A 136 -1.09 -12.23 20.35
N TYR A 137 -1.34 -11.14 19.63
CA TYR A 137 -0.71 -10.86 18.34
C TYR A 137 0.71 -10.29 18.46
N VAL A 138 1.08 -9.79 19.65
CA VAL A 138 2.40 -9.18 19.86
C VAL A 138 3.44 -10.25 20.13
N GLN A 139 4.38 -10.35 19.23
CA GLN A 139 5.48 -11.32 19.33
C GLN A 139 6.80 -10.64 18.91
N CYS A 140 7.91 -11.14 19.48
CA CYS A 140 9.23 -10.67 19.09
C CYS A 140 9.61 -11.27 17.74
N GLY A 141 10.00 -10.42 16.80
CA GLY A 141 10.45 -10.81 15.49
C GLY A 141 11.54 -9.88 14.96
N LYS A 142 12.14 -10.25 13.85
CA LYS A 142 13.19 -9.46 13.22
C LYS A 142 12.57 -8.19 12.63
N GLY A 143 13.01 -7.04 13.11
CA GLY A 143 12.62 -5.73 12.56
C GLY A 143 13.25 -5.45 11.20
N LYS A 144 12.73 -4.46 10.47
CA LYS A 144 13.28 -4.06 9.17
C LYS A 144 14.72 -3.53 9.25
N GLU A 145 15.11 -2.97 10.38
CA GLU A 145 16.45 -2.40 10.62
C GLU A 145 17.45 -3.41 11.23
N GLY A 146 17.07 -4.70 11.26
CA GLY A 146 17.98 -5.81 11.63
C GLY A 146 17.96 -6.22 13.11
N GLY A 147 17.30 -5.47 14.01
CA GLY A 147 17.13 -5.83 15.43
C GLY A 147 15.88 -6.68 15.67
N TYR A 148 15.78 -7.31 16.86
CA TYR A 148 14.55 -7.95 17.33
C TYR A 148 13.69 -6.91 18.07
N GLN A 149 12.41 -6.85 17.72
CA GLN A 149 11.45 -5.96 18.35
C GLN A 149 10.08 -6.63 18.51
N LYS A 150 9.29 -6.14 19.45
CA LYS A 150 7.87 -6.52 19.56
C LYS A 150 7.10 -5.96 18.38
N GLN A 151 6.34 -6.80 17.72
CA GLN A 151 5.60 -6.42 16.52
C GLN A 151 4.34 -7.26 16.34
N VAL A 152 3.44 -6.74 15.51
CA VAL A 152 2.24 -7.40 15.01
C VAL A 152 2.25 -7.38 13.49
N GLY A 153 1.75 -8.43 12.86
CA GLY A 153 1.57 -8.50 11.42
C GLY A 153 0.23 -7.89 10.99
N LEU A 154 0.23 -7.14 9.91
CA LEU A 154 -0.97 -6.62 9.25
C LEU A 154 -0.92 -6.98 7.77
N ALA A 155 -1.91 -7.72 7.29
CA ALA A 155 -2.11 -7.99 5.86
C ALA A 155 -3.26 -7.17 5.30
N LEU A 156 -3.17 -6.83 4.02
CA LEU A 156 -4.11 -5.99 3.30
C LEU A 156 -4.42 -6.59 1.93
N LEU A 157 -5.68 -6.51 1.50
CA LEU A 157 -6.11 -6.66 0.12
C LEU A 157 -6.49 -5.29 -0.45
N LEU A 158 -5.98 -4.99 -1.65
CA LEU A 158 -6.19 -3.71 -2.33
C LEU A 158 -6.54 -3.95 -3.80
N GLY A 159 -7.62 -3.32 -4.28
CA GLY A 159 -8.04 -3.42 -5.68
C GLY A 159 -7.11 -2.67 -6.64
N HIS A 160 -6.78 -3.26 -7.79
CA HIS A 160 -5.93 -2.64 -8.81
C HIS A 160 -6.63 -1.49 -9.54
N LYS A 161 -7.88 -1.72 -10.01
CA LYS A 161 -8.65 -0.72 -10.77
C LYS A 161 -9.17 0.40 -9.89
N THR A 162 -9.68 0.01 -8.73
CA THR A 162 -10.24 0.96 -7.77
C THR A 162 -9.18 1.69 -6.96
N GLY A 163 -8.01 1.06 -6.73
CA GLY A 163 -6.98 1.56 -5.81
C GLY A 163 -7.41 1.53 -4.34
N MET A 164 -8.53 0.86 -4.03
CA MET A 164 -9.13 0.90 -2.69
C MET A 164 -8.72 -0.31 -1.85
N PRO A 165 -8.39 -0.09 -0.57
CA PRO A 165 -8.34 -1.15 0.42
C PRO A 165 -9.70 -1.84 0.55
N VAL A 166 -9.69 -3.18 0.54
CA VAL A 166 -10.89 -4.01 0.51
C VAL A 166 -11.06 -4.80 1.79
N PHE A 167 -9.96 -5.32 2.32
CA PHE A 167 -9.96 -6.19 3.48
C PHE A 167 -8.62 -6.12 4.20
N PHE A 168 -8.61 -6.21 5.53
CA PHE A 168 -7.40 -6.34 6.32
C PHE A 168 -7.51 -7.45 7.36
N ARG A 169 -6.36 -7.98 7.79
CA ARG A 169 -6.25 -8.95 8.87
C ARG A 169 -4.99 -8.76 9.68
N MET A 170 -5.10 -8.96 10.99
CA MET A 170 -3.96 -9.01 11.90
C MET A 170 -3.42 -10.43 12.02
N PHE A 171 -2.12 -10.54 12.20
CA PHE A 171 -1.40 -11.79 12.45
C PHE A 171 -0.40 -11.63 13.59
N PRO A 172 -0.06 -12.71 14.31
CA PRO A 172 1.05 -12.71 15.26
C PRO A 172 2.36 -12.28 14.59
N GLY A 173 3.14 -11.41 15.28
CA GLY A 173 4.27 -10.72 14.69
C GLY A 173 5.43 -11.59 14.20
N GLN A 174 5.56 -12.83 14.68
CA GLN A 174 6.61 -13.77 14.25
C GLN A 174 6.17 -14.72 13.13
N ILE A 175 4.86 -14.79 12.81
CA ILE A 175 4.37 -15.66 11.74
C ILE A 175 4.99 -15.19 10.42
N ALA A 176 5.59 -16.12 9.69
CA ALA A 176 6.14 -15.84 8.36
C ALA A 176 5.03 -15.44 7.39
N ASP A 177 5.30 -14.45 6.53
CA ASP A 177 4.34 -13.96 5.55
C ASP A 177 3.78 -15.07 4.67
N LEU A 178 4.63 -16.05 4.35
CA LEU A 178 4.28 -17.22 3.55
C LEU A 178 3.05 -18.01 4.07
N SER A 179 2.91 -18.13 5.40
CA SER A 179 1.83 -18.91 6.03
C SER A 179 0.53 -18.12 6.21
N THR A 180 0.54 -16.81 6.01
CA THR A 180 -0.62 -15.95 6.25
C THR A 180 -1.61 -15.88 5.08
N VAL A 181 -1.14 -16.22 3.87
CA VAL A 181 -1.91 -16.02 2.63
C VAL A 181 -3.13 -16.92 2.55
N ALA A 182 -2.97 -18.22 2.78
CA ALA A 182 -4.07 -19.17 2.68
C ALA A 182 -5.21 -18.83 3.67
N ASP A 183 -4.84 -18.51 4.92
CA ASP A 183 -5.80 -18.08 5.92
C ASP A 183 -6.49 -16.74 5.55
N MET A 184 -5.75 -15.78 4.96
CA MET A 184 -6.30 -14.52 4.49
C MET A 184 -7.36 -14.74 3.39
N LEU A 185 -7.05 -15.58 2.40
CA LEU A 185 -7.97 -15.86 1.29
C LEU A 185 -9.19 -16.64 1.76
N LEU A 186 -9.03 -17.64 2.62
CA LEU A 186 -10.16 -18.36 3.22
C LEU A 186 -11.13 -17.43 3.95
N ARG A 187 -10.59 -16.51 4.77
CA ARG A 187 -11.43 -15.55 5.50
C ARG A 187 -12.08 -14.52 4.58
N PHE A 188 -11.39 -14.14 3.53
CA PHE A 188 -11.98 -13.29 2.50
C PHE A 188 -13.16 -13.99 1.81
N ASP A 189 -13.00 -15.26 1.44
CA ASP A 189 -14.06 -16.05 0.80
C ASP A 189 -15.26 -16.30 1.73
N GLU A 190 -15.04 -16.53 3.04
CA GLU A 190 -16.10 -16.64 4.03
C GLU A 190 -16.96 -15.36 4.14
N ILE A 191 -16.37 -14.19 3.92
CA ILE A 191 -17.05 -12.90 3.99
C ILE A 191 -17.71 -12.54 2.66
N ASN A 192 -17.19 -13.03 1.54
CA ASN A 192 -17.65 -12.71 0.19
C ASN A 192 -18.98 -13.41 -0.14
N ASP A 193 -20.07 -12.92 0.43
CA ASP A 193 -21.43 -13.50 0.24
C ASP A 193 -21.87 -13.55 -1.23
N LYS A 194 -21.39 -12.62 -2.07
CA LYS A 194 -21.68 -12.58 -3.51
C LYS A 194 -20.87 -13.57 -4.32
N LYS A 195 -19.94 -14.29 -3.68
CA LYS A 195 -19.01 -15.24 -4.31
C LYS A 195 -18.34 -14.65 -5.57
N LYS A 196 -18.01 -13.37 -5.54
CA LYS A 196 -17.23 -12.73 -6.60
C LYS A 196 -15.86 -13.39 -6.65
N ILE A 197 -15.43 -13.81 -7.83
CA ILE A 197 -14.16 -14.47 -8.03
C ILE A 197 -13.14 -13.42 -8.42
N PHE A 198 -12.11 -13.22 -7.60
CA PHE A 198 -11.02 -12.29 -7.85
C PHE A 198 -9.70 -13.05 -8.03
N ALA A 199 -8.82 -12.50 -8.88
CA ALA A 199 -7.43 -12.94 -8.88
C ALA A 199 -6.65 -12.13 -7.82
N ALA A 200 -5.81 -12.80 -7.02
CA ALA A 200 -4.94 -12.17 -6.05
C ALA A 200 -3.49 -12.17 -6.56
N VAL A 201 -2.83 -11.01 -6.55
CA VAL A 201 -1.44 -10.84 -6.97
C VAL A 201 -0.56 -10.64 -5.73
N MET A 202 0.56 -11.38 -5.68
CA MET A 202 1.44 -11.44 -4.52
C MET A 202 2.91 -11.31 -4.91
N ASP A 203 3.74 -10.91 -3.95
CA ASP A 203 5.19 -10.84 -4.13
C ASP A 203 5.84 -12.23 -4.07
N ARG A 204 7.10 -12.27 -4.50
CA ARG A 204 7.97 -13.45 -4.45
C ARG A 204 8.10 -14.06 -3.05
N GLY A 205 7.96 -13.27 -1.99
CA GLY A 205 7.96 -13.75 -0.60
C GLY A 205 6.88 -14.79 -0.29
N TYR A 206 5.84 -14.88 -1.11
CA TYR A 206 4.73 -15.84 -0.97
C TYR A 206 4.85 -17.07 -1.87
N PHE A 207 5.93 -17.17 -2.65
CA PHE A 207 6.17 -18.25 -3.58
C PHE A 207 6.60 -19.53 -2.86
N SER A 208 5.75 -20.56 -2.85
CA SER A 208 6.09 -21.91 -2.42
C SER A 208 5.12 -22.93 -3.03
N LEU A 209 5.58 -24.17 -3.23
CA LEU A 209 4.71 -25.26 -3.70
C LEU A 209 3.59 -25.56 -2.70
N ASP A 210 3.85 -25.50 -1.39
CA ASP A 210 2.83 -25.70 -0.34
C ASP A 210 1.69 -24.67 -0.45
N ASN A 211 2.01 -23.39 -0.69
CA ASN A 211 0.98 -22.39 -0.93
C ASN A 211 0.22 -22.65 -2.24
N PHE A 212 0.91 -23.01 -3.32
CA PHE A 212 0.22 -23.34 -4.58
C PHE A 212 -0.67 -24.58 -4.44
N ALA A 213 -0.30 -25.60 -3.64
CA ALA A 213 -1.19 -26.71 -3.34
C ALA A 213 -2.49 -26.22 -2.70
N LYS A 214 -2.41 -25.40 -1.67
CA LYS A 214 -3.57 -24.82 -1.00
C LYS A 214 -4.42 -23.97 -1.94
N PHE A 215 -3.79 -23.14 -2.80
CA PHE A 215 -4.52 -22.30 -3.75
C PHE A 215 -5.29 -23.13 -4.78
N VAL A 216 -4.66 -24.17 -5.34
CA VAL A 216 -5.31 -25.05 -6.32
C VAL A 216 -6.41 -25.87 -5.67
N ASP A 217 -6.16 -26.44 -4.47
CA ASP A 217 -7.14 -27.26 -3.75
C ASP A 217 -8.38 -26.46 -3.30
N HIS A 218 -8.24 -25.13 -3.13
CA HIS A 218 -9.33 -24.21 -2.80
C HIS A 218 -9.88 -23.43 -4.02
N ASP A 219 -9.48 -23.79 -5.25
CA ASP A 219 -9.88 -23.08 -6.48
C ASP A 219 -9.60 -21.56 -6.44
N SER A 220 -8.55 -21.16 -5.71
CA SER A 220 -8.17 -19.76 -5.59
C SER A 220 -7.38 -19.30 -6.80
N ARG A 221 -7.78 -18.17 -7.39
CA ARG A 221 -7.08 -17.54 -8.52
C ARG A 221 -5.96 -16.67 -7.99
N VAL A 222 -4.72 -17.05 -8.23
CA VAL A 222 -3.55 -16.29 -7.77
C VAL A 222 -2.51 -16.11 -8.85
N ILE A 223 -1.75 -15.02 -8.73
CA ILE A 223 -0.55 -14.71 -9.50
C ILE A 223 0.54 -14.39 -8.46
N VAL A 224 1.65 -15.12 -8.48
CA VAL A 224 2.75 -14.96 -7.53
C VAL A 224 4.06 -14.81 -8.29
N ALA A 225 4.86 -13.80 -7.95
CA ALA A 225 6.19 -13.66 -8.54
C ALA A 225 7.08 -14.84 -8.15
N ALA A 226 7.77 -15.43 -9.12
CA ALA A 226 8.51 -16.65 -8.93
C ALA A 226 9.95 -16.43 -8.47
N THR A 227 10.49 -17.43 -7.77
CA THR A 227 11.92 -17.55 -7.50
C THR A 227 12.62 -18.28 -8.64
N MET A 228 13.61 -17.65 -9.27
CA MET A 228 14.30 -18.14 -10.46
C MET A 228 15.18 -19.38 -10.21
N ASP A 229 15.51 -19.69 -8.95
CA ASP A 229 16.38 -20.82 -8.59
C ASP A 229 15.68 -22.18 -8.59
N VAL A 230 14.37 -22.20 -8.82
CA VAL A 230 13.57 -23.43 -8.81
C VAL A 230 13.67 -24.14 -10.17
N LYS A 231 13.95 -25.43 -10.13
CA LYS A 231 14.23 -26.24 -11.33
C LYS A 231 13.12 -26.16 -12.40
N TRP A 232 11.86 -26.36 -12.03
CA TRP A 232 10.75 -26.34 -12.98
C TRP A 232 10.46 -24.94 -13.56
N ILE A 233 10.85 -23.85 -12.85
CA ILE A 233 10.83 -22.48 -13.39
C ILE A 233 11.91 -22.31 -14.45
N ARG A 234 13.14 -22.79 -14.20
CA ARG A 234 14.22 -22.77 -15.21
C ARG A 234 13.85 -23.58 -16.45
N GLU A 235 13.25 -24.75 -16.27
CA GLU A 235 12.76 -25.57 -17.39
C GLU A 235 11.67 -24.84 -18.20
N ALA A 236 10.80 -24.07 -17.57
CA ALA A 236 9.81 -23.24 -18.25
C ALA A 236 10.47 -22.11 -19.06
N ILE A 237 11.51 -21.47 -18.51
CA ILE A 237 12.29 -20.44 -19.24
C ILE A 237 12.93 -21.05 -20.48
N GLU A 238 13.59 -22.21 -20.38
CA GLU A 238 14.22 -22.87 -21.51
C GLU A 238 13.21 -23.23 -22.62
N LYS A 239 11.99 -23.61 -22.25
CA LYS A 239 10.90 -23.84 -23.22
C LYS A 239 10.42 -22.55 -23.88
N ALA A 240 10.42 -21.42 -23.15
CA ALA A 240 9.94 -20.14 -23.64
C ALA A 240 10.96 -19.38 -24.49
N ILE A 241 12.26 -19.67 -24.34
CA ILE A 241 13.36 -18.80 -24.82
C ILE A 241 13.28 -18.50 -26.31
N THR A 242 12.89 -19.48 -27.12
CA THR A 242 12.76 -19.29 -28.58
C THR A 242 11.58 -18.41 -28.94
N SER A 243 10.42 -18.63 -28.29
CA SER A 243 9.20 -17.88 -28.58
C SER A 243 9.23 -16.46 -28.01
N LEU A 244 10.07 -16.18 -27.01
CA LEU A 244 10.23 -14.83 -26.47
C LEU A 244 10.76 -13.82 -27.49
N TRP A 245 11.47 -14.29 -28.53
CA TRP A 245 12.01 -13.39 -29.57
C TRP A 245 11.04 -13.15 -30.73
N GLU A 246 9.88 -13.77 -30.71
CA GLU A 246 8.86 -13.52 -31.71
C GLU A 246 8.16 -12.18 -31.47
N ALA A 247 7.81 -11.48 -32.55
CA ALA A 247 7.14 -10.17 -32.44
C ALA A 247 5.81 -10.21 -31.68
N CYS A 248 5.11 -11.36 -31.73
CA CYS A 248 3.85 -11.56 -30.99
C CYS A 248 4.02 -11.66 -29.48
N SER A 249 5.24 -11.91 -28.98
CA SER A 249 5.58 -11.97 -27.56
C SER A 249 5.90 -10.58 -26.95
N HIS A 250 6.00 -9.54 -27.78
CA HIS A 250 6.22 -8.18 -27.31
C HIS A 250 5.00 -7.68 -26.52
N ILE A 251 5.23 -7.19 -25.28
CA ILE A 251 4.19 -6.66 -24.40
C ILE A 251 4.18 -5.13 -24.46
N ARG A 252 5.25 -4.51 -24.01
CA ARG A 252 5.46 -3.06 -24.08
C ARG A 252 6.91 -2.68 -23.78
N GLY A 253 7.36 -1.55 -24.35
CA GLY A 253 8.73 -1.07 -24.16
C GLY A 253 9.74 -2.11 -24.63
N ASP A 254 10.58 -2.57 -23.72
CA ASP A 254 11.59 -3.61 -23.93
C ASP A 254 11.21 -4.96 -23.31
N VAL A 255 9.94 -5.14 -22.93
CA VAL A 255 9.46 -6.34 -22.25
C VAL A 255 8.77 -7.28 -23.23
N PHE A 256 9.21 -8.52 -23.23
CA PHE A 256 8.63 -9.66 -23.94
C PHE A 256 8.11 -10.69 -22.93
N GLY A 257 7.07 -11.43 -23.26
CA GLY A 257 6.51 -12.42 -22.36
C GLY A 257 5.76 -13.55 -23.05
N VAL A 258 5.92 -14.76 -22.51
CA VAL A 258 5.29 -16.00 -22.99
C VAL A 258 4.74 -16.77 -21.81
N THR A 259 3.59 -17.42 -21.97
CA THR A 259 3.00 -18.31 -20.97
C THR A 259 3.31 -19.77 -21.30
N VAL A 260 3.82 -20.50 -20.32
CA VAL A 260 4.18 -21.93 -20.45
C VAL A 260 3.38 -22.73 -19.41
N PRO A 261 2.52 -23.67 -19.82
CA PRO A 261 1.87 -24.59 -18.89
C PRO A 261 2.90 -25.57 -18.33
N VAL A 262 2.79 -25.84 -17.02
CA VAL A 262 3.67 -26.76 -16.30
C VAL A 262 2.87 -27.64 -15.34
N LYS A 263 3.41 -28.81 -15.00
CA LYS A 263 2.82 -29.72 -14.02
C LYS A 263 3.90 -30.15 -13.02
N PRO A 264 4.28 -29.25 -12.10
CA PRO A 264 5.26 -29.61 -11.08
C PRO A 264 4.67 -30.66 -10.14
N LYS A 265 5.55 -31.57 -9.68
CA LYS A 265 5.20 -32.52 -8.65
C LYS A 265 5.30 -31.86 -7.28
N PHE A 266 4.22 -31.90 -6.52
CA PHE A 266 4.12 -31.33 -5.18
C PHE A 266 4.65 -32.31 -4.11
N GLU A 267 4.78 -31.86 -2.87
CA GLU A 267 5.30 -32.68 -1.75
C GLU A 267 4.43 -33.92 -1.46
N ASP A 268 3.12 -33.80 -1.69
CA ASP A 268 2.16 -34.92 -1.59
C ASP A 268 2.27 -35.93 -2.73
N GLY A 269 3.18 -35.71 -3.68
CA GLY A 269 3.40 -36.56 -4.85
C GLY A 269 2.41 -36.33 -6.00
N VAL A 270 1.43 -35.41 -5.84
CA VAL A 270 0.42 -35.08 -6.85
C VAL A 270 0.98 -34.03 -7.81
N GLU A 271 0.72 -34.19 -9.11
CA GLU A 271 0.99 -33.15 -10.09
C GLU A 271 -0.23 -32.24 -10.22
N ARG A 272 0.01 -30.91 -10.12
CA ARG A 272 -1.02 -29.90 -10.34
C ARG A 272 -0.66 -28.99 -11.49
N GLU A 273 -1.64 -28.59 -12.27
CA GLU A 273 -1.42 -27.71 -13.42
C GLU A 273 -1.26 -26.26 -12.96
N LEU A 274 -0.19 -25.63 -13.40
CA LEU A 274 0.15 -24.22 -13.18
C LEU A 274 0.62 -23.59 -14.49
N TRP A 275 0.61 -22.26 -14.55
CA TRP A 275 1.08 -21.50 -15.71
C TRP A 275 2.23 -20.60 -15.28
N VAL A 276 3.39 -20.79 -15.91
CA VAL A 276 4.57 -19.94 -15.74
C VAL A 276 4.54 -18.88 -16.84
N HIS A 277 4.47 -17.63 -16.43
CA HIS A 277 4.58 -16.47 -17.30
C HIS A 277 6.03 -16.02 -17.29
N VAL A 278 6.75 -16.30 -18.35
CA VAL A 278 8.17 -15.97 -18.49
C VAL A 278 8.29 -14.63 -19.18
N PHE A 279 8.96 -13.70 -18.53
CA PHE A 279 9.23 -12.37 -19.06
C PHE A 279 10.72 -12.14 -19.24
N ARG A 280 11.07 -11.27 -20.19
CA ARG A 280 12.42 -10.74 -20.39
C ARG A 280 12.37 -9.26 -20.68
N SER A 281 13.27 -8.51 -20.05
CA SER A 281 13.50 -7.09 -20.30
C SER A 281 14.97 -6.85 -20.64
N ASP A 282 15.22 -6.16 -21.74
CA ASP A 282 16.59 -5.85 -22.19
C ASP A 282 17.27 -4.81 -21.28
N SER A 283 16.53 -3.81 -20.79
CA SER A 283 17.05 -2.83 -19.84
C SER A 283 17.44 -3.48 -18.52
N LYS A 284 16.61 -4.41 -18.02
CA LYS A 284 16.92 -5.21 -16.81
C LYS A 284 18.16 -6.07 -17.05
N SER A 285 18.27 -6.75 -18.19
CA SER A 285 19.42 -7.57 -18.57
C SER A 285 20.72 -6.75 -18.59
N SER A 286 20.68 -5.58 -19.21
CA SER A 286 21.83 -4.67 -19.24
C SER A 286 22.24 -4.20 -17.84
N THR A 287 21.26 -3.83 -17.01
CA THR A 287 21.53 -3.36 -15.63
C THR A 287 22.14 -4.48 -14.78
N GLU A 288 21.57 -5.69 -14.83
CA GLU A 288 22.09 -6.86 -14.09
C GLU A 288 23.49 -7.24 -14.57
N THR A 289 23.74 -7.21 -15.88
CA THR A 289 25.06 -7.51 -16.49
C THR A 289 26.10 -6.49 -16.01
N GLN A 290 25.79 -5.19 -16.07
CA GLN A 290 26.70 -4.15 -15.62
C GLN A 290 27.01 -4.28 -14.11
N ALA A 291 26.00 -4.50 -13.29
CA ALA A 291 26.19 -4.68 -11.85
C ALA A 291 27.03 -5.91 -11.52
N PHE A 292 26.79 -7.02 -12.23
CA PHE A 292 27.54 -8.27 -12.06
C PHE A 292 29.03 -8.10 -12.38
N PHE A 293 29.36 -7.51 -13.53
CA PHE A 293 30.76 -7.30 -13.91
C PHE A 293 31.45 -6.28 -13.03
N ALA A 294 30.77 -5.19 -12.64
CA ALA A 294 31.32 -4.23 -11.66
C ALA A 294 31.62 -4.90 -10.30
N ASP A 295 30.76 -5.82 -9.87
CA ASP A 295 30.95 -6.59 -8.63
C ASP A 295 32.11 -7.61 -8.72
N LEU A 296 32.37 -8.16 -9.89
CA LEU A 296 33.57 -8.99 -10.14
C LEU A 296 34.85 -8.15 -10.18
N GLU A 297 34.83 -6.99 -10.85
CA GLU A 297 35.96 -6.06 -10.92
C GLU A 297 36.37 -5.53 -9.54
N ASP A 298 35.38 -5.18 -8.72
CA ASP A 298 35.61 -4.78 -7.32
C ASP A 298 36.23 -5.93 -6.51
N PHE A 299 35.74 -7.15 -6.68
CA PHE A 299 36.31 -8.32 -6.02
C PHE A 299 37.74 -8.63 -6.47
N GLU A 300 38.04 -8.51 -7.77
CA GLU A 300 39.39 -8.66 -8.31
C GLU A 300 40.36 -7.61 -7.75
N SER A 301 39.92 -6.34 -7.61
CA SER A 301 40.70 -5.28 -6.98
C SER A 301 40.97 -5.60 -5.51
N GLN A 302 39.93 -5.95 -4.74
CA GLN A 302 40.07 -6.36 -3.32
C GLN A 302 41.02 -7.56 -3.17
N TRP A 303 40.97 -8.54 -4.07
CA TRP A 303 41.85 -9.70 -4.08
C TRP A 303 43.30 -9.31 -4.33
N LYS A 304 43.57 -8.42 -5.31
CA LYS A 304 44.89 -7.94 -5.69
C LYS A 304 45.56 -7.08 -4.62
N ASP A 305 44.75 -6.18 -4.01
CA ASP A 305 45.18 -5.17 -3.07
C ASP A 305 45.17 -5.68 -1.61
N TRP A 306 44.86 -6.98 -1.38
CA TRP A 306 44.85 -7.57 -0.06
C TRP A 306 46.25 -7.59 0.58
N ASP A 307 46.34 -7.06 1.79
CA ASP A 307 47.56 -7.10 2.61
C ASP A 307 47.32 -7.88 3.91
N ASP A 308 47.94 -9.06 4.02
CA ASP A 308 47.81 -9.93 5.18
C ASP A 308 48.37 -9.30 6.45
N ASP A 309 49.42 -8.43 6.33
CA ASP A 309 50.08 -7.80 7.46
C ASP A 309 49.24 -6.66 8.06
N ALA A 310 48.33 -6.08 7.28
CA ALA A 310 47.41 -5.05 7.72
C ALA A 310 46.14 -5.60 8.42
N HIS A 311 45.87 -6.92 8.39
CA HIS A 311 44.66 -7.53 8.88
C HIS A 311 44.95 -8.64 9.89
N THR A 312 44.21 -8.65 11.02
CA THR A 312 44.25 -9.71 12.01
C THR A 312 43.08 -10.67 11.79
N GLY A 313 43.36 -11.87 11.34
CA GLY A 313 42.33 -12.94 11.19
C GLY A 313 42.30 -13.57 9.79
N ALA A 314 41.38 -14.52 9.59
CA ALA A 314 41.21 -15.22 8.32
C ALA A 314 40.69 -14.25 7.22
N CYS A 315 41.29 -14.31 6.03
CA CYS A 315 40.88 -13.49 4.89
C CYS A 315 39.43 -13.80 4.46
N PRO A 316 38.50 -12.83 4.53
CA PRO A 316 37.10 -13.04 4.17
C PRO A 316 36.91 -13.35 2.67
N LEU A 317 37.83 -12.92 1.82
CA LEU A 317 37.80 -13.16 0.37
C LEU A 317 37.87 -14.66 0.03
N LEU A 318 38.56 -15.46 0.84
CA LEU A 318 38.67 -16.92 0.65
C LEU A 318 37.35 -17.66 0.86
N ASN A 319 36.41 -17.07 1.59
CA ASN A 319 35.08 -17.61 1.83
C ASN A 319 33.99 -16.93 0.97
N SER A 320 34.39 -16.05 0.04
CA SER A 320 33.45 -15.34 -0.82
C SER A 320 32.79 -16.28 -1.83
N ARG A 321 31.45 -16.17 -1.93
CA ARG A 321 30.67 -16.88 -2.97
C ARG A 321 31.11 -16.47 -4.40
N LYS A 322 31.75 -15.32 -4.59
CA LYS A 322 32.24 -14.84 -5.89
C LYS A 322 33.35 -15.73 -6.45
N LEU A 323 34.08 -16.46 -5.60
CA LEU A 323 35.12 -17.40 -6.06
C LEU A 323 34.62 -18.49 -7.01
N ILE A 324 33.32 -18.79 -7.05
CA ILE A 324 32.74 -19.75 -8.00
C ILE A 324 32.93 -19.31 -9.45
N TYR A 325 33.08 -18.03 -9.71
CA TYR A 325 33.23 -17.43 -11.04
C TYR A 325 34.68 -17.39 -11.51
N TYR A 326 35.59 -17.94 -10.71
CA TYR A 326 37.01 -17.99 -11.04
C TYR A 326 37.49 -19.45 -11.07
N ARG A 327 38.49 -19.69 -11.90
CA ARG A 327 39.29 -20.91 -11.83
C ARG A 327 39.97 -20.97 -10.46
N LYS A 328 40.30 -22.19 -9.98
CA LYS A 328 40.94 -22.34 -8.66
C LYS A 328 42.19 -21.46 -8.59
N PRO A 329 42.25 -20.51 -7.63
CA PRO A 329 43.39 -19.62 -7.53
C PRO A 329 44.70 -20.41 -7.27
N THR A 330 45.76 -19.98 -7.89
CA THR A 330 47.11 -20.60 -7.74
C THR A 330 47.86 -20.12 -6.50
N GLY A 331 47.32 -19.12 -5.79
CA GLY A 331 47.91 -18.51 -4.60
C GLY A 331 46.87 -17.81 -3.75
N LEU A 332 47.36 -17.12 -2.68
CA LEU A 332 46.52 -16.35 -1.74
C LEU A 332 46.21 -14.92 -2.27
N PRO A 333 45.20 -14.27 -1.71
CA PRO A 333 44.94 -12.85 -1.97
C PRO A 333 46.20 -12.00 -1.72
N GLY A 334 46.41 -10.97 -2.51
CA GLY A 334 47.59 -10.13 -2.51
C GLY A 334 48.86 -10.76 -3.15
N LYS A 335 48.86 -12.07 -3.35
CA LYS A 335 50.00 -12.86 -3.88
C LYS A 335 49.72 -13.56 -5.20
N SER A 336 48.48 -13.50 -5.71
CA SER A 336 48.06 -14.12 -6.96
C SER A 336 46.97 -13.31 -7.64
N THR A 337 46.79 -13.55 -8.95
CA THR A 337 45.68 -12.99 -9.72
C THR A 337 44.57 -14.02 -9.86
N LEU A 338 43.33 -13.55 -9.99
CA LEU A 338 42.17 -14.37 -10.30
C LEU A 338 42.01 -14.54 -11.82
N GLU A 339 41.73 -15.75 -12.27
CA GLU A 339 41.38 -16.04 -13.66
C GLU A 339 39.89 -16.35 -13.75
N ARG A 340 39.15 -15.57 -14.53
CA ARG A 340 37.70 -15.73 -14.74
C ARG A 340 37.38 -17.08 -15.38
N ASP A 341 36.38 -17.77 -14.85
CA ASP A 341 35.80 -18.98 -15.43
C ASP A 341 34.65 -18.59 -16.35
N ASN A 342 34.93 -18.51 -17.66
CA ASN A 342 33.97 -18.07 -18.64
C ASN A 342 32.70 -18.95 -18.72
N GLU A 343 32.82 -20.26 -18.44
CA GLU A 343 31.65 -21.16 -18.47
C GLU A 343 30.68 -20.82 -17.36
N LYS A 344 31.16 -20.65 -16.15
CA LYS A 344 30.35 -20.29 -14.99
C LYS A 344 29.79 -18.87 -15.08
N ILE A 345 30.56 -17.93 -15.61
CA ILE A 345 30.09 -16.57 -15.87
C ILE A 345 28.96 -16.60 -16.91
N ASN A 346 29.15 -17.28 -18.02
CA ASN A 346 28.14 -17.40 -19.07
C ASN A 346 26.86 -18.08 -18.56
N GLU A 347 27.00 -19.09 -17.70
CA GLU A 347 25.85 -19.73 -17.05
C GLU A 347 25.10 -18.74 -16.14
N ALA A 348 25.80 -17.92 -15.37
CA ALA A 348 25.20 -16.94 -14.48
C ALA A 348 24.44 -15.83 -15.25
N ILE A 349 25.08 -15.27 -16.29
CA ILE A 349 24.48 -14.16 -17.07
C ILE A 349 23.36 -14.60 -18.01
N ARG A 350 23.24 -15.92 -18.30
CA ARG A 350 22.27 -16.48 -19.25
C ARG A 350 20.83 -16.08 -18.92
N TYR A 351 20.51 -15.97 -17.64
CA TYR A 351 19.16 -15.65 -17.16
C TYR A 351 18.98 -14.18 -16.76
N PHE A 352 19.96 -13.31 -17.02
CA PHE A 352 19.81 -11.89 -16.74
C PHE A 352 18.75 -11.26 -17.62
N GLY A 353 17.95 -10.40 -17.02
CA GLY A 353 16.78 -9.79 -17.64
C GLY A 353 15.51 -10.65 -17.58
N PHE A 354 15.63 -11.94 -17.23
CA PHE A 354 14.45 -12.79 -17.04
C PHE A 354 13.80 -12.55 -15.67
N PHE A 355 12.49 -12.72 -15.63
CA PHE A 355 11.69 -12.82 -14.43
C PHE A 355 10.41 -13.59 -14.76
N CYS A 356 9.81 -14.20 -13.74
CA CYS A 356 8.65 -15.05 -13.95
C CYS A 356 7.58 -14.77 -12.88
N ASP A 357 6.32 -14.89 -13.29
CA ASP A 357 5.19 -15.04 -12.42
C ASP A 357 4.54 -16.41 -12.64
N VAL A 358 3.91 -16.95 -11.60
CA VAL A 358 3.17 -18.20 -11.68
C VAL A 358 1.73 -17.97 -11.33
N SER A 359 0.81 -18.51 -12.11
CA SER A 359 -0.62 -18.45 -11.82
C SER A 359 -1.27 -19.82 -11.69
N THR A 360 -2.37 -19.89 -10.94
CA THR A 360 -3.24 -21.06 -10.80
C THR A 360 -4.31 -21.14 -11.89
N MET A 361 -4.39 -20.14 -12.77
CA MET A 361 -5.34 -20.09 -13.88
C MET A 361 -4.64 -19.73 -15.19
N PRO A 362 -5.15 -20.17 -16.35
CA PRO A 362 -4.65 -19.73 -17.64
C PRO A 362 -4.86 -18.23 -17.81
N ALA A 363 -3.79 -17.53 -18.22
CA ALA A 363 -3.83 -16.10 -18.51
C ALA A 363 -2.79 -15.76 -19.59
N ARG A 364 -2.98 -14.64 -20.27
CA ARG A 364 -1.98 -14.14 -21.23
C ARG A 364 -0.84 -13.46 -20.48
N ALA A 365 0.39 -13.66 -20.94
CA ALA A 365 1.57 -13.04 -20.32
C ALA A 365 1.42 -11.51 -20.17
N ALA A 366 0.87 -10.82 -21.17
CA ALA A 366 0.65 -9.37 -21.10
C ALA A 366 -0.30 -8.96 -19.95
N GLU A 367 -1.38 -9.71 -19.74
CA GLU A 367 -2.34 -9.46 -18.67
C GLU A 367 -1.72 -9.68 -17.28
N VAL A 368 -0.94 -10.76 -17.14
CA VAL A 368 -0.24 -11.06 -15.90
C VAL A 368 0.81 -9.98 -15.59
N TYR A 369 1.55 -9.54 -16.60
CA TYR A 369 2.53 -8.46 -16.45
C TYR A 369 1.89 -7.15 -15.99
N ASP A 370 0.76 -6.76 -16.58
CA ASP A 370 0.03 -5.56 -16.17
C ASP A 370 -0.47 -5.65 -14.72
N ASN A 371 -1.00 -6.80 -14.34
CA ASN A 371 -1.43 -7.08 -12.98
C ASN A 371 -0.26 -7.05 -11.98
N TYR A 372 0.87 -7.64 -12.33
CA TYR A 372 2.05 -7.60 -11.48
C TYR A 372 2.60 -6.18 -11.30
N CYS A 373 2.65 -5.39 -12.37
CA CYS A 373 3.05 -3.98 -12.28
C CYS A 373 2.11 -3.15 -11.40
N ALA A 374 0.81 -3.46 -11.41
CA ALA A 374 -0.18 -2.76 -10.58
C ALA A 374 -0.01 -3.05 -9.08
N ARG A 375 0.72 -4.11 -8.69
CA ARG A 375 1.07 -4.43 -7.30
C ARG A 375 1.78 -3.28 -6.56
N ASP A 376 2.51 -2.42 -7.27
CA ASP A 376 3.13 -1.22 -6.69
C ASP A 376 2.12 -0.31 -5.94
N LEU A 377 0.82 -0.42 -6.23
CA LEU A 377 -0.23 0.33 -5.54
C LEU A 377 -0.32 -0.03 -4.06
N ILE A 378 -0.21 -1.33 -3.68
CA ILE A 378 -0.28 -1.73 -2.28
C ILE A 378 0.96 -1.31 -1.49
N GLU A 379 2.15 -1.32 -2.11
CA GLU A 379 3.37 -0.81 -1.49
C GLU A 379 3.25 0.70 -1.22
N LYS A 380 2.68 1.46 -2.17
CA LYS A 380 2.40 2.89 -2.00
C LYS A 380 1.35 3.13 -0.92
N ALA A 381 0.31 2.28 -0.84
CA ALA A 381 -0.69 2.36 0.21
C ALA A 381 -0.07 2.15 1.60
N PHE A 382 0.76 1.13 1.80
CA PHE A 382 1.47 0.93 3.06
C PHE A 382 2.44 2.07 3.39
N ARG A 383 3.14 2.61 2.38
CA ARG A 383 4.02 3.76 2.58
C ARG A 383 3.23 4.97 3.07
N SER A 384 2.12 5.31 2.41
CA SER A 384 1.23 6.40 2.82
C SER A 384 0.61 6.13 4.21
N GLY A 385 0.15 4.92 4.48
CA GLY A 385 -0.33 4.54 5.81
C GLY A 385 0.70 4.79 6.92
N LYS A 386 1.97 4.49 6.66
CA LYS A 386 3.07 4.70 7.62
C LYS A 386 3.45 6.17 7.77
N SER A 387 3.50 6.94 6.67
CA SER A 387 3.93 8.34 6.69
C SER A 387 2.82 9.32 7.05
N ASP A 388 1.58 9.06 6.58
CA ASP A 388 0.48 10.01 6.69
C ASP A 388 -0.51 9.70 7.83
N VAL A 389 -0.45 8.48 8.41
CA VAL A 389 -1.35 8.01 9.48
C VAL A 389 -0.59 7.38 10.65
N GLU A 390 0.75 7.30 10.58
CA GLU A 390 1.61 6.65 11.58
C GLU A 390 1.26 5.16 11.84
N MET A 391 0.85 4.43 10.81
CA MET A 391 0.51 3.00 10.94
C MET A 391 1.69 2.09 11.31
N ASN A 392 2.91 2.61 11.33
CA ASN A 392 4.11 1.86 11.73
C ASN A 392 4.23 1.65 13.24
N VAL A 393 3.36 2.27 14.06
CA VAL A 393 3.35 2.15 15.52
C VAL A 393 1.94 1.77 15.98
N ALA A 394 1.84 0.65 16.69
CA ALA A 394 0.59 0.20 17.31
C ALA A 394 0.56 0.58 18.78
N ARG A 395 -0.31 1.53 19.15
CA ARG A 395 -0.51 2.03 20.52
C ARG A 395 -1.76 1.42 21.15
N ALA A 396 -1.78 0.11 21.37
CA ALA A 396 -2.90 -0.60 22.00
C ALA A 396 -2.43 -1.78 22.82
N HIS A 397 -2.99 -1.96 24.02
CA HIS A 397 -2.61 -3.04 24.93
C HIS A 397 -3.41 -4.34 24.70
N SER A 398 -4.66 -4.26 24.22
CA SER A 398 -5.47 -5.44 23.88
C SER A 398 -5.57 -5.63 22.37
N ASP A 399 -5.86 -6.86 21.96
CA ASP A 399 -6.12 -7.23 20.56
C ASP A 399 -7.35 -6.52 19.99
N VAL A 400 -8.45 -6.49 20.74
CA VAL A 400 -9.72 -5.87 20.35
C VAL A 400 -9.55 -4.37 20.10
N THR A 401 -8.87 -3.65 21.00
CA THR A 401 -8.55 -2.23 20.82
C THR A 401 -7.60 -2.01 19.62
N LEU A 402 -6.63 -2.90 19.45
CA LEU A 402 -5.68 -2.85 18.32
C LEU A 402 -6.41 -3.00 16.99
N GLU A 403 -7.36 -3.91 16.91
CA GLU A 403 -8.18 -4.12 15.74
C GLU A 403 -9.03 -2.91 15.39
N GLY A 404 -9.67 -2.27 16.41
CA GLY A 404 -10.41 -1.03 16.22
C GLY A 404 -9.51 0.10 15.68
N ARG A 405 -8.27 0.21 16.17
CA ARG A 405 -7.30 1.17 15.62
C ARG A 405 -6.93 0.87 14.17
N PHE A 406 -6.73 -0.39 13.81
CA PHE A 406 -6.47 -0.74 12.42
C PHE A 406 -7.68 -0.50 11.52
N LEU A 407 -8.90 -0.64 12.04
CA LEU A 407 -10.12 -0.24 11.32
C LEU A 407 -10.09 1.27 10.99
N ILE A 408 -9.77 2.13 11.96
CA ILE A 408 -9.63 3.58 11.69
C ILE A 408 -8.50 3.84 10.67
N SER A 409 -7.36 3.16 10.81
CA SER A 409 -6.26 3.26 9.85
C SER A 409 -6.68 2.81 8.45
N PHE A 410 -7.48 1.75 8.33
CA PHE A 410 -8.03 1.26 7.08
C PHE A 410 -8.98 2.28 6.43
N VAL A 411 -9.83 2.93 7.23
CA VAL A 411 -10.71 4.01 6.78
C VAL A 411 -9.88 5.21 6.27
N ALA A 412 -8.88 5.65 7.03
CA ALA A 412 -7.97 6.71 6.62
C ALA A 412 -7.23 6.35 5.33
N LEU A 413 -6.72 5.11 5.23
CA LEU A 413 -6.02 4.62 4.06
C LEU A 413 -6.93 4.57 2.82
N THR A 414 -8.21 4.21 2.99
CA THR A 414 -9.19 4.23 1.90
C THR A 414 -9.37 5.64 1.33
N ILE A 415 -9.44 6.64 2.19
CA ILE A 415 -9.55 8.06 1.77
C ILE A 415 -8.25 8.52 1.09
N LEU A 416 -7.09 8.21 1.66
CA LEU A 416 -5.79 8.60 1.13
C LEU A 416 -5.49 7.98 -0.23
N THR A 417 -5.81 6.70 -0.42
CA THR A 417 -5.57 6.02 -1.71
C THR A 417 -6.43 6.62 -2.82
N ASP A 418 -7.72 6.93 -2.55
CA ASP A 418 -8.56 7.62 -3.52
C ASP A 418 -8.10 9.06 -3.77
N PHE A 419 -7.66 9.77 -2.73
CA PHE A 419 -7.07 11.09 -2.87
C PHE A 419 -5.86 11.07 -3.81
N HIS A 420 -4.91 10.16 -3.60
CA HIS A 420 -3.75 9.98 -4.46
C HIS A 420 -4.13 9.56 -5.89
N ARG A 421 -5.16 8.71 -6.04
CA ARG A 421 -5.69 8.35 -7.36
C ARG A 421 -6.21 9.58 -8.10
N ARG A 422 -6.98 10.45 -7.42
CA ARG A 422 -7.48 11.71 -7.99
C ARG A 422 -6.36 12.68 -8.34
N MET A 423 -5.32 12.76 -7.54
CA MET A 423 -4.15 13.58 -7.84
C MET A 423 -3.49 13.20 -9.17
N LYS A 424 -3.58 11.94 -9.60
CA LYS A 424 -3.02 11.44 -10.87
C LYS A 424 -3.96 11.59 -12.06
N GLN A 425 -5.20 12.01 -11.85
CA GLN A 425 -6.18 12.14 -12.93
C GLN A 425 -6.03 13.46 -13.68
N LYS A 426 -6.17 13.37 -15.02
CA LYS A 426 -6.34 14.55 -15.87
C LYS A 426 -7.77 15.05 -15.71
N THR A 427 -7.95 16.36 -15.55
CA THR A 427 -9.26 16.98 -15.45
C THR A 427 -9.54 17.86 -16.66
N LYS A 428 -10.82 17.97 -17.05
CA LYS A 428 -11.25 18.81 -18.16
C LYS A 428 -11.91 20.08 -17.61
N ARG A 429 -11.69 21.21 -18.28
CA ARG A 429 -12.41 22.47 -18.04
C ARG A 429 -12.72 23.15 -19.36
N ILE A 430 -13.74 23.99 -19.35
CA ILE A 430 -14.09 24.82 -20.50
C ILE A 430 -13.52 26.23 -20.28
N VAL A 431 -12.68 26.68 -21.20
CA VAL A 431 -12.12 28.05 -21.20
C VAL A 431 -12.45 28.71 -22.52
N LYS A 432 -13.20 29.80 -22.46
CA LYS A 432 -13.66 30.53 -23.67
C LYS A 432 -14.32 29.60 -24.72
N GLY A 433 -15.18 28.67 -24.25
CA GLY A 433 -15.88 27.72 -25.12
C GLY A 433 -15.03 26.53 -25.63
N LYS A 434 -13.76 26.46 -25.31
CA LYS A 434 -12.87 25.35 -25.69
C LYS A 434 -12.58 24.44 -24.51
N ALA A 435 -12.61 23.13 -24.76
CA ALA A 435 -12.19 22.12 -23.74
C ALA A 435 -10.67 22.16 -23.57
N VAL A 436 -10.23 22.42 -22.36
CA VAL A 436 -8.82 22.36 -21.94
C VAL A 436 -8.65 21.19 -20.99
N VAL A 437 -7.63 20.36 -21.22
CA VAL A 437 -7.26 19.24 -20.34
C VAL A 437 -6.11 19.71 -19.44
N ASP A 438 -6.38 19.77 -18.15
CA ASP A 438 -5.35 20.07 -17.16
C ASP A 438 -4.49 18.81 -16.91
N ARG A 439 -3.20 19.01 -16.67
CA ARG A 439 -2.31 17.92 -16.18
C ARG A 439 -2.78 17.42 -14.82
N PRO A 440 -2.39 16.19 -14.42
CA PRO A 440 -2.61 15.72 -13.07
C PRO A 440 -2.10 16.71 -12.04
N ILE A 441 -2.87 16.97 -10.97
CA ILE A 441 -2.42 17.91 -9.92
C ILE A 441 -1.18 17.36 -9.18
N GLY A 442 -1.02 16.05 -9.11
CA GLY A 442 0.11 15.38 -8.51
C GLY A 442 1.44 15.59 -9.24
N ASP A 443 1.41 16.04 -10.51
CA ASP A 443 2.62 16.43 -11.25
C ASP A 443 3.15 17.81 -10.81
N GLU A 444 2.32 18.61 -10.14
CA GLU A 444 2.61 19.99 -9.75
C GLU A 444 2.72 20.18 -8.23
N MET A 445 2.05 19.33 -7.45
CA MET A 445 1.91 19.49 -6.00
C MET A 445 1.87 18.14 -5.28
N THR A 446 2.57 18.07 -4.15
CA THR A 446 2.48 16.96 -3.19
C THR A 446 1.18 17.06 -2.36
N LEU A 447 0.79 15.96 -1.71
CA LEU A 447 -0.32 15.96 -0.76
C LEU A 447 -0.14 17.00 0.36
N LYS A 448 1.09 17.14 0.88
CA LYS A 448 1.42 18.12 1.92
C LYS A 448 1.21 19.56 1.43
N GLU A 449 1.61 19.88 0.23
CA GLU A 449 1.39 21.23 -0.36
C GLU A 449 -0.10 21.50 -0.58
N ILE A 450 -0.87 20.52 -1.06
CA ILE A 450 -2.33 20.66 -1.20
C ILE A 450 -2.96 20.95 0.17
N ARG A 451 -2.62 20.19 1.22
CA ARG A 451 -3.08 20.44 2.60
C ARG A 451 -2.73 21.86 3.04
N ASN A 452 -1.51 22.31 2.83
CA ASN A 452 -1.07 23.66 3.20
C ASN A 452 -1.89 24.76 2.51
N TYR A 453 -2.24 24.57 1.20
CA TYR A 453 -3.10 25.53 0.51
C TYR A 453 -4.54 25.55 1.05
N LEU A 454 -5.08 24.39 1.43
CA LEU A 454 -6.44 24.29 1.97
C LEU A 454 -6.52 24.69 3.47
N ALA A 455 -5.41 24.65 4.21
CA ALA A 455 -5.36 24.88 5.67
C ALA A 455 -5.85 26.27 6.11
N SER A 456 -5.95 27.24 5.21
CA SER A 456 -6.44 28.58 5.53
C SER A 456 -7.95 28.76 5.32
N ILE A 457 -8.65 27.76 4.78
CA ILE A 457 -10.09 27.84 4.49
C ILE A 457 -10.87 27.80 5.80
N ARG A 458 -11.79 28.76 6.01
CA ARG A 458 -12.60 28.89 7.21
C ARG A 458 -14.04 29.20 6.89
N LEU A 459 -14.93 28.86 7.80
CA LEU A 459 -16.28 29.35 7.92
C LEU A 459 -16.36 30.34 9.07
N ILE A 460 -17.13 31.39 8.89
CA ILE A 460 -17.50 32.35 9.95
C ILE A 460 -18.91 31.98 10.40
N ASN A 461 -19.11 31.79 11.70
CA ASN A 461 -20.41 31.63 12.34
C ASN A 461 -20.72 32.91 13.09
N ASP A 462 -21.92 33.48 12.86
CA ASP A 462 -22.35 34.75 13.46
C ASP A 462 -22.99 34.60 14.88
N GLY A 463 -22.90 33.42 15.47
CA GLY A 463 -23.51 33.10 16.78
C GLY A 463 -25.04 32.97 16.74
N ARG A 464 -25.69 33.27 15.62
CA ARG A 464 -27.14 33.14 15.38
C ARG A 464 -27.48 31.93 14.50
N GLY A 465 -26.46 31.08 14.17
CA GLY A 465 -26.60 29.91 13.32
C GLY A 465 -26.35 30.19 11.86
N ASN A 466 -26.07 31.41 11.43
CA ASN A 466 -25.67 31.67 10.05
C ASN A 466 -24.19 31.41 9.87
N ARG A 467 -23.85 30.66 8.80
CA ARG A 467 -22.47 30.36 8.40
C ARG A 467 -22.19 30.94 7.04
N ILE A 468 -21.05 31.57 6.88
CA ILE A 468 -20.57 32.11 5.61
C ILE A 468 -19.14 31.68 5.36
N TRP A 469 -18.79 31.48 4.10
CA TRP A 469 -17.41 31.24 3.72
C TRP A 469 -16.56 32.50 3.94
N GLN A 470 -15.45 32.35 4.67
CA GLN A 470 -14.35 33.28 4.52
C GLN A 470 -13.87 33.20 3.04
N LYS A 471 -13.34 34.30 2.50
CA LYS A 471 -12.90 34.34 1.09
C LYS A 471 -12.05 33.14 0.73
N VAL A 472 -12.61 32.26 -0.12
CA VAL A 472 -11.89 31.13 -0.73
C VAL A 472 -11.22 31.63 -2.01
N THR A 473 -9.93 31.37 -2.16
CA THR A 473 -9.14 31.84 -3.31
C THR A 473 -9.42 31.01 -4.57
N VAL A 474 -9.16 31.62 -5.74
CA VAL A 474 -9.26 30.91 -7.03
C VAL A 474 -8.37 29.65 -7.07
N ARG A 475 -7.20 29.68 -6.41
CA ARG A 475 -6.30 28.52 -6.33
C ARG A 475 -6.91 27.38 -5.52
N GLN A 476 -7.55 27.67 -4.40
CA GLN A 476 -8.23 26.68 -3.57
C GLN A 476 -9.42 26.04 -4.29
N HIS A 477 -10.24 26.84 -4.97
CA HIS A 477 -11.30 26.31 -5.85
C HIS A 477 -10.74 25.44 -6.97
N ASN A 478 -9.62 25.84 -7.57
CA ASN A 478 -8.98 25.06 -8.65
C ASN A 478 -8.41 23.74 -8.13
N ILE A 479 -7.85 23.69 -6.92
CA ILE A 479 -7.42 22.46 -6.27
C ILE A 479 -8.61 21.51 -6.08
N ALA A 480 -9.71 21.96 -5.47
CA ALA A 480 -10.90 21.15 -5.25
C ALA A 480 -11.47 20.60 -6.58
N ARG A 481 -11.58 21.47 -7.61
CA ARG A 481 -12.03 21.07 -8.95
C ARG A 481 -11.13 19.98 -9.56
N ARG A 482 -9.81 20.11 -9.45
CA ARG A 482 -8.84 19.14 -9.99
C ARG A 482 -8.84 17.81 -9.21
N LEU A 483 -9.34 17.83 -7.99
CA LEU A 483 -9.61 16.61 -7.20
C LEU A 483 -11.00 16.00 -7.49
N GLY A 484 -11.79 16.61 -8.41
CA GLY A 484 -13.10 16.13 -8.81
C GLY A 484 -14.28 16.80 -8.09
N PHE A 485 -14.03 17.83 -7.29
CA PHE A 485 -15.03 18.49 -6.45
C PHE A 485 -15.18 20.02 -6.78
N PRO A 486 -15.73 20.39 -7.94
CA PRO A 486 -15.73 21.78 -8.41
C PRO A 486 -16.53 22.75 -7.53
N ASP A 487 -17.55 22.25 -6.83
CA ASP A 487 -18.49 23.08 -6.03
C ASP A 487 -18.29 22.96 -4.51
N LEU A 488 -17.27 22.20 -4.09
CA LEU A 488 -17.05 21.84 -2.68
C LEU A 488 -16.98 23.04 -1.72
N TYR A 489 -16.43 24.16 -2.12
CA TYR A 489 -16.29 25.37 -1.32
C TYR A 489 -17.22 26.51 -1.81
N ARG A 490 -18.26 26.18 -2.56
CA ARG A 490 -19.32 27.13 -2.98
C ARG A 490 -20.56 26.96 -2.13
N GLU A 491 -20.93 25.72 -1.84
CA GLU A 491 -22.07 25.35 -1.01
C GLU A 491 -21.63 25.16 0.45
N LEU A 492 -22.46 25.56 1.39
CA LEU A 492 -22.20 25.31 2.80
C LEU A 492 -22.39 23.82 3.09
N PRO A 493 -21.49 23.20 3.84
CA PRO A 493 -21.68 21.79 4.21
C PRO A 493 -22.92 21.63 5.09
N ASP A 494 -23.67 20.57 4.84
CA ASP A 494 -24.86 20.16 5.59
C ASP A 494 -24.53 19.41 6.89
N TRP A 495 -23.25 19.23 7.18
CA TRP A 495 -22.69 18.54 8.32
C TRP A 495 -21.73 19.44 9.13
N GLY A 496 -21.35 18.96 10.32
CA GLY A 496 -20.44 19.69 11.24
C GLY A 496 -21.19 20.55 12.25
N PRO A 497 -20.46 21.23 13.16
CA PRO A 497 -21.04 22.05 14.23
C PRO A 497 -21.89 23.17 13.64
N ARG A 498 -23.09 23.32 14.17
CA ARG A 498 -24.06 24.39 13.80
C ARG A 498 -23.82 25.64 14.62
#